data_b8bf5a4e84db4f950f60959f130a8f59
#
_entry.id   b8bf5a4e84db4f950f60959f130a8f59
#
_cell.length_a   1.000
_cell.length_b   1.000
_cell.length_c   1.000
_cell.angle_alpha   90.00
_cell.angle_beta   90.00
_cell.angle_gamma   90.00
#
_symmetry.space_group_name_H-M   'P 1'
#
loop_
_entity.id
_entity.type
_entity.pdbx_description
1 polymer ?
#
loop_
_entity_poly.entity_id
_entity_poly.type
_entity_poly.pdbx_seq_one_letter_code
_entity_poly.pdbx_strand_id
1 'polypeptide(L)'
;MALIPEFRGSLLAVTLTLAAAMALIVSGASPARADHCDDLAAQLKGQIDGLKVGITAARVIYLSHPLAKELSLGCAGRKFSIELYAKANGRKPKPEFLDFVAGAAALVFSLPKDEMLKGVSRCMSRLGIFRGDDVSIRYRRLDMNCTRTKTDAAIAISRGTDQ
;
A
#
# COMPACT_ATOMS: atom_id res chain seq x y z
N MET A 1 -58.67 49.80 -35.12
CA MET A 1 -58.81 48.87 -33.96
C MET A 1 -57.94 47.64 -34.26
N ALA A 2 -56.74 47.59 -33.69
CA ALA A 2 -55.83 46.47 -33.92
C ALA A 2 -55.38 45.95 -32.53
N LEU A 3 -55.73 44.69 -32.29
CA LEU A 3 -55.40 43.96 -31.05
C LEU A 3 -53.97 43.45 -31.14
N ILE A 4 -53.14 43.82 -30.19
CA ILE A 4 -51.79 43.30 -30.01
C ILE A 4 -51.85 42.15 -28.99
N PRO A 5 -51.40 40.93 -29.29
CA PRO A 5 -51.30 39.86 -28.28
C PRO A 5 -50.01 40.03 -27.49
N GLU A 6 -50.12 40.04 -26.15
CA GLU A 6 -49.04 40.03 -25.20
C GLU A 6 -48.29 38.65 -25.21
N PHE A 7 -47.02 38.69 -25.65
CA PHE A 7 -46.07 37.56 -25.50
C PHE A 7 -45.17 37.84 -24.29
N ARG A 8 -45.69 37.59 -23.08
CA ARG A 8 -44.96 37.77 -21.82
C ARG A 8 -45.00 36.51 -20.95
N GLY A 9 -44.54 35.39 -21.43
CA GLY A 9 -44.65 34.20 -20.61
C GLY A 9 -43.60 33.11 -20.83
N SER A 10 -42.63 33.29 -21.75
CA SER A 10 -41.81 32.13 -22.18
C SER A 10 -40.31 32.21 -21.87
N LEU A 11 -39.82 33.29 -21.24
CA LEU A 11 -38.40 33.48 -20.97
C LEU A 11 -37.95 33.02 -19.56
N LEU A 12 -38.88 32.84 -18.63
CA LEU A 12 -38.55 32.39 -17.26
C LEU A 12 -38.49 30.86 -17.08
N ALA A 13 -39.06 30.09 -17.99
CA ALA A 13 -39.07 28.62 -17.90
C ALA A 13 -37.79 27.96 -18.43
N VAL A 14 -37.02 28.64 -19.29
CA VAL A 14 -35.81 28.08 -19.92
C VAL A 14 -34.57 28.19 -19.02
N THR A 15 -34.53 29.17 -18.13
CA THR A 15 -33.36 29.37 -17.23
C THR A 15 -33.33 28.44 -16.05
N LEU A 16 -34.46 27.87 -15.62
CA LEU A 16 -34.52 26.95 -14.49
C LEU A 16 -34.07 25.51 -14.86
N THR A 17 -34.16 25.11 -16.09
CA THR A 17 -33.79 23.76 -16.55
C THR A 17 -32.28 23.58 -16.79
N LEU A 18 -31.56 24.68 -17.07
CA LEU A 18 -30.09 24.61 -17.24
C LEU A 18 -29.32 24.49 -15.91
N ALA A 19 -29.89 25.00 -14.82
CA ALA A 19 -29.22 24.94 -13.50
C ALA A 19 -29.27 23.55 -12.86
N ALA A 20 -30.25 22.72 -13.19
CA ALA A 20 -30.39 21.35 -12.66
C ALA A 20 -29.46 20.33 -13.36
N ALA A 21 -29.01 20.60 -14.58
CA ALA A 21 -28.15 19.69 -15.33
C ALA A 21 -26.65 19.77 -14.94
N MET A 22 -26.20 20.85 -14.29
CA MET A 22 -24.81 20.99 -13.85
C MET A 22 -24.50 20.39 -12.47
N ALA A 23 -25.47 19.96 -11.70
CA ALA A 23 -25.25 19.39 -10.36
C ALA A 23 -24.92 17.89 -10.34
N LEU A 24 -24.91 17.20 -11.48
CA LEU A 24 -24.75 15.73 -11.56
C LEU A 24 -23.37 15.24 -12.02
N ILE A 25 -22.38 16.13 -12.21
CA ILE A 25 -21.06 15.76 -12.77
C ILE A 25 -19.96 15.67 -11.68
N VAL A 26 -20.25 15.85 -10.41
CA VAL A 26 -19.21 15.84 -9.34
C VAL A 26 -19.12 14.50 -8.58
N SER A 27 -19.71 13.43 -9.08
CA SER A 27 -19.71 12.13 -8.39
C SER A 27 -18.95 11.07 -9.19
N GLY A 28 -17.61 11.18 -9.29
CA GLY A 28 -16.88 10.20 -10.08
C GLY A 28 -15.36 10.11 -9.86
N ALA A 29 -14.84 10.60 -8.76
CA ALA A 29 -13.47 10.29 -8.38
C ALA A 29 -13.49 9.09 -7.44
N SER A 30 -13.60 7.89 -7.99
CA SER A 30 -13.46 6.65 -7.23
C SER A 30 -12.05 6.53 -6.66
N PRO A 31 -11.87 6.37 -5.35
CA PRO A 31 -10.57 6.09 -4.73
C PRO A 31 -10.18 4.60 -4.87
N ALA A 32 -10.29 4.04 -6.08
CA ALA A 32 -10.10 2.61 -6.33
C ALA A 32 -8.73 2.04 -5.93
N ARG A 33 -7.75 2.91 -5.61
CA ARG A 33 -6.43 2.47 -5.12
C ARG A 33 -6.29 2.46 -3.61
N ALA A 34 -7.06 3.28 -2.90
CA ALA A 34 -7.10 3.24 -1.44
C ALA A 34 -7.78 1.95 -0.98
N ASP A 35 -8.88 1.57 -1.61
CA ASP A 35 -9.65 0.36 -1.30
C ASP A 35 -8.79 -0.91 -1.37
N HIS A 36 -7.94 -1.05 -2.40
CA HIS A 36 -7.08 -2.23 -2.54
C HIS A 36 -6.06 -2.40 -1.41
N CYS A 37 -5.51 -1.30 -0.90
CA CYS A 37 -4.57 -1.37 0.23
C CYS A 37 -5.26 -1.70 1.55
N ASP A 38 -6.44 -1.16 1.77
CA ASP A 38 -7.25 -1.46 2.95
C ASP A 38 -7.71 -2.93 2.93
N ASP A 39 -8.07 -3.45 1.74
CA ASP A 39 -8.37 -4.88 1.55
C ASP A 39 -7.19 -5.77 1.89
N LEU A 40 -5.97 -5.40 1.43
CA LEU A 40 -4.75 -6.14 1.78
C LEU A 40 -4.44 -6.09 3.27
N ALA A 41 -4.63 -4.93 3.92
CA ALA A 41 -4.43 -4.81 5.36
C ALA A 41 -5.45 -5.66 6.13
N ALA A 42 -6.70 -5.69 5.68
CA ALA A 42 -7.74 -6.56 6.24
C ALA A 42 -7.43 -8.04 6.04
N GLN A 43 -6.94 -8.42 4.85
CA GLN A 43 -6.49 -9.79 4.55
C GLN A 43 -5.32 -10.21 5.45
N LEU A 44 -4.31 -9.36 5.61
CA LEU A 44 -3.20 -9.60 6.52
C LEU A 44 -3.68 -9.82 7.95
N LYS A 45 -4.59 -8.96 8.45
CA LYS A 45 -5.18 -9.11 9.78
C LYS A 45 -5.97 -10.40 9.95
N GLY A 46 -6.66 -10.85 8.91
CA GLY A 46 -7.48 -12.07 8.95
C GLY A 46 -6.67 -13.36 8.85
N GLN A 47 -5.46 -13.33 8.28
CA GLN A 47 -4.67 -14.53 8.00
C GLN A 47 -3.40 -14.64 8.85
N ILE A 48 -3.01 -13.59 9.56
CA ILE A 48 -1.83 -13.59 10.44
C ILE A 48 -2.27 -13.36 11.88
N ASP A 49 -2.10 -14.36 12.71
CA ASP A 49 -2.44 -14.29 14.13
C ASP A 49 -1.63 -13.21 14.84
N GLY A 50 -2.31 -12.39 15.65
CA GLY A 50 -1.68 -11.31 16.42
C GLY A 50 -1.36 -10.05 15.62
N LEU A 51 -1.66 -10.01 14.31
CA LEU A 51 -1.49 -8.80 13.50
C LEU A 51 -2.64 -7.82 13.77
N LYS A 52 -2.30 -6.56 14.02
CA LYS A 52 -3.26 -5.46 14.21
C LYS A 52 -3.04 -4.39 13.16
N VAL A 53 -4.13 -3.89 12.61
CA VAL A 53 -4.13 -2.74 11.71
C VAL A 53 -4.29 -1.48 12.56
N GLY A 54 -3.35 -0.54 12.40
CA GLY A 54 -3.33 0.74 13.09
C GLY A 54 -3.86 1.88 12.21
N ILE A 55 -3.27 3.06 12.37
CA ILE A 55 -3.66 4.25 11.62
C ILE A 55 -3.14 4.22 10.19
N THR A 56 -3.84 4.90 9.30
CA THR A 56 -3.37 5.20 7.95
C THR A 56 -2.93 6.66 7.88
N ALA A 57 -1.70 6.92 7.45
CA ALA A 57 -1.18 8.27 7.25
C ALA A 57 -0.28 8.31 6.02
N ALA A 58 -0.40 9.35 5.20
CA ALA A 58 0.44 9.58 4.01
C ALA A 58 0.54 8.36 3.06
N ARG A 59 -0.56 7.61 2.87
CA ARG A 59 -0.63 6.38 2.07
C ARG A 59 0.18 5.22 2.65
N VAL A 60 0.41 5.22 3.94
CA VAL A 60 1.03 4.13 4.69
C VAL A 60 0.05 3.66 5.75
N ILE A 61 -0.27 2.38 5.75
CA ILE A 61 -1.04 1.71 6.80
C ILE A 61 -0.04 1.16 7.80
N TYR A 62 -0.05 1.69 9.02
CA TYR A 62 0.77 1.17 10.10
C TYR A 62 0.16 -0.09 10.67
N LEU A 63 0.98 -1.10 10.80
CA LEU A 63 0.60 -2.41 11.33
C LEU A 63 1.41 -2.69 12.58
N SER A 64 0.95 -3.61 13.42
CA SER A 64 1.72 -4.08 14.57
C SER A 64 1.62 -5.58 14.73
N HIS A 65 2.74 -6.21 15.10
CA HIS A 65 2.82 -7.64 15.37
C HIS A 65 3.93 -7.91 16.40
N PRO A 66 3.78 -8.88 17.33
CA PRO A 66 4.77 -9.14 18.38
C PRO A 66 6.18 -9.47 17.87
N LEU A 67 6.29 -10.05 16.69
CA LEU A 67 7.58 -10.41 16.07
C LEU A 67 8.30 -9.24 15.37
N ALA A 68 7.62 -8.09 15.16
CA ALA A 68 8.17 -6.93 14.48
C ALA A 68 8.15 -5.70 15.39
N LYS A 69 9.24 -4.93 15.40
CA LYS A 69 9.33 -3.64 16.09
C LYS A 69 8.53 -2.56 15.35
N GLU A 70 8.61 -2.58 14.04
CA GLU A 70 7.86 -1.71 13.14
C GLU A 70 7.35 -2.56 11.97
N LEU A 71 6.14 -2.30 11.53
CA LEU A 71 5.53 -2.95 10.38
C LEU A 71 4.62 -1.96 9.67
N SER A 72 4.70 -1.90 8.36
CA SER A 72 3.81 -1.04 7.58
C SER A 72 3.59 -1.56 6.17
N LEU A 73 2.43 -1.19 5.61
CA LEU A 73 2.05 -1.41 4.22
C LEU A 73 1.96 -0.07 3.52
N GLY A 74 2.89 0.21 2.63
CA GLY A 74 2.90 1.40 1.77
C GLY A 74 2.03 1.18 0.53
N CYS A 75 1.19 2.16 0.23
CA CYS A 75 0.20 2.10 -0.83
C CYS A 75 0.54 3.09 -1.94
N ALA A 76 0.77 2.61 -3.15
CA ALA A 76 0.99 3.38 -4.38
C ALA A 76 1.84 4.65 -4.22
N GLY A 77 3.13 4.51 -4.35
CA GLY A 77 4.10 5.60 -4.43
C GLY A 77 4.53 5.90 -5.87
N ARG A 78 5.51 6.81 -6.03
CA ARG A 78 6.13 7.09 -7.33
C ARG A 78 7.01 5.94 -7.83
N LYS A 79 7.64 5.18 -6.92
CA LYS A 79 8.61 4.11 -7.21
C LYS A 79 8.05 2.70 -7.06
N PHE A 80 6.92 2.54 -6.38
CA PHE A 80 6.31 1.24 -6.13
C PHE A 80 4.78 1.32 -6.15
N SER A 81 4.13 0.24 -6.49
CA SER A 81 2.68 0.09 -6.39
C SER A 81 2.25 -0.32 -4.98
N ILE A 82 3.01 -1.21 -4.34
CA ILE A 82 2.83 -1.67 -2.96
C ILE A 82 4.21 -1.92 -2.36
N GLU A 83 4.37 -1.60 -1.07
CA GLU A 83 5.57 -1.88 -0.28
C GLU A 83 5.19 -2.46 1.08
N LEU A 84 5.79 -3.58 1.44
CA LEU A 84 5.77 -4.14 2.78
C LEU A 84 7.09 -3.81 3.48
N TYR A 85 7.03 -3.04 4.55
CA TYR A 85 8.18 -2.74 5.39
C TYR A 85 8.05 -3.47 6.72
N ALA A 86 9.15 -4.10 7.16
CA ALA A 86 9.23 -4.75 8.47
C ALA A 86 10.60 -4.54 9.11
N LYS A 87 10.59 -4.21 10.40
CA LYS A 87 11.79 -4.01 11.22
C LYS A 87 11.83 -4.99 12.38
N ALA A 88 12.93 -5.67 12.53
CA ALA A 88 13.13 -6.68 13.57
C ALA A 88 13.48 -6.05 14.93
N ASN A 89 13.20 -6.78 16.00
CA ASN A 89 13.66 -6.46 17.35
C ASN A 89 15.14 -6.91 17.53
N GLY A 90 16.06 -6.26 16.84
CA GLY A 90 17.48 -6.54 16.97
C GLY A 90 18.24 -6.63 15.65
N ARG A 91 19.55 -6.53 15.77
CA ARG A 91 20.50 -6.50 14.63
C ARG A 91 20.54 -7.81 13.84
N LYS A 92 20.29 -8.93 14.50
CA LYS A 92 20.21 -10.26 13.89
C LYS A 92 18.76 -10.74 13.99
N PRO A 93 17.97 -10.66 12.90
CA PRO A 93 16.61 -11.15 12.92
C PRO A 93 16.55 -12.64 13.27
N LYS A 94 15.59 -13.00 14.12
CA LYS A 94 15.32 -14.41 14.45
C LYS A 94 14.63 -15.12 13.29
N PRO A 95 14.74 -16.45 13.19
CA PRO A 95 14.03 -17.22 12.14
C PRO A 95 12.51 -16.97 12.12
N GLU A 96 11.89 -16.79 13.29
CA GLU A 96 10.46 -16.54 13.41
C GLU A 96 10.04 -15.19 12.77
N PHE A 97 10.91 -14.17 12.87
CA PHE A 97 10.70 -12.89 12.18
C PHE A 97 10.80 -13.06 10.66
N LEU A 98 11.78 -13.82 10.16
CA LEU A 98 11.94 -14.06 8.73
C LEU A 98 10.76 -14.85 8.15
N ASP A 99 10.27 -15.84 8.89
CA ASP A 99 9.10 -16.63 8.51
C ASP A 99 7.81 -15.80 8.52
N PHE A 100 7.65 -14.94 9.53
CA PHE A 100 6.55 -13.98 9.61
C PHE A 100 6.55 -13.01 8.42
N VAL A 101 7.70 -12.37 8.12
CA VAL A 101 7.82 -11.44 6.97
C VAL A 101 7.55 -12.17 5.66
N ALA A 102 8.05 -13.39 5.50
CA ALA A 102 7.78 -14.21 4.33
C ALA A 102 6.29 -14.53 4.16
N GLY A 103 5.60 -14.84 5.25
CA GLY A 103 4.14 -15.05 5.26
C GLY A 103 3.37 -13.79 4.87
N ALA A 104 3.71 -12.65 5.47
CA ALA A 104 3.09 -11.37 5.12
C ALA A 104 3.35 -10.99 3.65
N ALA A 105 4.60 -11.13 3.17
CA ALA A 105 4.95 -10.87 1.77
C ALA A 105 4.23 -11.81 0.80
N ALA A 106 4.07 -13.09 1.17
CA ALA A 106 3.33 -14.05 0.35
C ALA A 106 1.88 -13.60 0.09
N LEU A 107 1.21 -13.08 1.12
CA LEU A 107 -0.14 -12.54 1.01
C LEU A 107 -0.18 -11.25 0.17
N VAL A 108 0.70 -10.29 0.47
CA VAL A 108 0.72 -8.98 -0.20
C VAL A 108 1.04 -9.12 -1.69
N PHE A 109 1.97 -9.99 -2.06
CA PHE A 109 2.44 -10.11 -3.44
C PHE A 109 1.89 -11.33 -4.19
N SER A 110 1.02 -12.12 -3.55
CA SER A 110 0.42 -13.35 -4.12
C SER A 110 1.47 -14.32 -4.64
N LEU A 111 2.49 -14.60 -3.82
CA LEU A 111 3.58 -15.51 -4.12
C LEU A 111 3.66 -16.62 -3.07
N PRO A 112 4.25 -17.81 -3.39
CA PRO A 112 4.42 -18.88 -2.41
C PRO A 112 5.29 -18.42 -1.22
N LYS A 113 4.88 -18.80 0.01
CA LYS A 113 5.58 -18.40 1.24
C LYS A 113 7.03 -18.89 1.28
N ASP A 114 7.28 -20.11 0.82
CA ASP A 114 8.62 -20.69 0.77
C ASP A 114 9.56 -19.92 -0.18
N GLU A 115 9.04 -19.41 -1.29
CA GLU A 115 9.78 -18.54 -2.20
C GLU A 115 10.07 -17.19 -1.53
N MET A 116 9.11 -16.60 -0.82
CA MET A 116 9.34 -15.38 -0.09
C MET A 116 10.38 -15.58 1.02
N LEU A 117 10.33 -16.69 1.74
CA LEU A 117 11.32 -17.01 2.77
C LEU A 117 12.74 -17.16 2.20
N LYS A 118 12.90 -17.76 1.02
CA LYS A 118 14.19 -17.81 0.31
C LYS A 118 14.69 -16.40 -0.05
N GLY A 119 13.80 -15.54 -0.58
CA GLY A 119 14.13 -14.16 -0.93
C GLY A 119 14.54 -13.32 0.27
N VAL A 120 13.74 -13.33 1.33
CA VAL A 120 13.98 -12.61 2.59
C VAL A 120 15.29 -13.07 3.24
N SER A 121 15.49 -14.39 3.36
CA SER A 121 16.71 -14.97 3.94
C SER A 121 17.94 -14.63 3.11
N ARG A 122 17.84 -14.68 1.77
CA ARG A 122 18.93 -14.30 0.86
C ARG A 122 19.30 -12.82 0.97
N CYS A 123 18.31 -11.93 1.13
CA CYS A 123 18.54 -10.52 1.31
C CYS A 123 19.27 -10.25 2.64
N MET A 124 18.73 -10.77 3.73
CA MET A 124 19.29 -10.59 5.08
C MET A 124 20.68 -11.20 5.27
N SER A 125 20.95 -12.36 4.66
CA SER A 125 22.26 -13.01 4.75
C SER A 125 23.37 -12.28 4.00
N ARG A 126 23.02 -11.38 3.07
CA ARG A 126 23.99 -10.54 2.35
C ARG A 126 24.48 -9.34 3.14
N LEU A 127 23.77 -8.96 4.20
CA LEU A 127 24.21 -7.90 5.10
C LEU A 127 25.44 -8.34 5.87
N GLY A 128 26.52 -7.57 5.85
CA GLY A 128 27.75 -7.91 6.57
C GLY A 128 28.96 -7.09 6.14
N ILE A 129 30.12 -7.50 6.66
CA ILE A 129 31.39 -6.77 6.60
C ILE A 129 31.82 -6.46 5.15
N PHE A 130 31.54 -7.36 4.21
CA PHE A 130 31.99 -7.20 2.81
C PHE A 130 30.99 -6.47 1.91
N ARG A 131 29.70 -6.39 2.28
CA ARG A 131 28.64 -5.81 1.44
C ARG A 131 27.93 -4.63 2.09
N GLY A 132 28.36 -4.26 3.31
CA GLY A 132 27.78 -3.15 4.05
C GLY A 132 26.49 -3.51 4.79
N ASP A 133 25.91 -2.49 5.39
CA ASP A 133 24.69 -2.59 6.19
C ASP A 133 23.42 -2.18 5.40
N ASP A 134 23.54 -2.02 4.08
CA ASP A 134 22.45 -1.75 3.14
C ASP A 134 22.65 -2.58 1.87
N VAL A 135 21.70 -3.45 1.56
CA VAL A 135 21.77 -4.36 0.42
C VAL A 135 20.42 -4.40 -0.28
N SER A 136 20.43 -4.10 -1.58
CA SER A 136 19.28 -4.27 -2.46
C SER A 136 19.47 -5.50 -3.32
N ILE A 137 18.42 -6.31 -3.44
CA ILE A 137 18.35 -7.44 -4.39
C ILE A 137 17.02 -7.42 -5.12
N ARG A 138 17.02 -7.98 -6.33
CA ARG A 138 15.79 -8.28 -7.05
C ARG A 138 15.50 -9.78 -6.98
N TYR A 139 14.29 -10.13 -6.54
CA TYR A 139 13.87 -11.52 -6.38
C TYR A 139 12.40 -11.69 -6.81
N ARG A 140 12.14 -12.58 -7.77
CA ARG A 140 10.77 -12.85 -8.30
C ARG A 140 10.00 -11.58 -8.70
N ARG A 141 10.67 -10.65 -9.39
CA ARG A 141 10.15 -9.33 -9.79
C ARG A 141 9.80 -8.40 -8.63
N LEU A 142 10.26 -8.72 -7.43
CA LEU A 142 10.18 -7.84 -6.27
C LEU A 142 11.55 -7.23 -6.00
N ASP A 143 11.56 -5.97 -5.64
CA ASP A 143 12.72 -5.28 -5.13
C ASP A 143 12.73 -5.44 -3.62
N MET A 144 13.82 -5.98 -3.08
CA MET A 144 14.01 -6.19 -1.64
C MET A 144 15.21 -5.37 -1.20
N ASN A 145 15.00 -4.43 -0.31
CA ASN A 145 16.04 -3.66 0.35
C ASN A 145 16.15 -4.11 1.81
N CYS A 146 17.33 -4.58 2.19
CA CYS A 146 17.63 -5.02 3.55
C CYS A 146 18.64 -4.07 4.16
N THR A 147 18.33 -3.58 5.34
CA THR A 147 19.19 -2.66 6.07
C THR A 147 19.50 -3.19 7.45
N ARG A 148 20.66 -2.80 7.99
CA ARG A 148 21.09 -3.13 9.35
C ARG A 148 21.65 -1.88 10.01
N THR A 149 21.25 -1.64 11.23
CA THR A 149 21.82 -0.59 12.09
C THR A 149 22.62 -1.21 13.23
N LYS A 150 23.06 -0.40 14.17
CA LYS A 150 23.71 -0.90 15.40
C LYS A 150 22.76 -1.74 16.25
N THR A 151 21.47 -1.45 16.22
CA THR A 151 20.46 -2.04 17.11
C THR A 151 19.43 -2.91 16.39
N ASP A 152 19.14 -2.65 15.13
CA ASP A 152 18.01 -3.22 14.42
C ASP A 152 18.41 -3.72 13.03
N ALA A 153 17.57 -4.55 12.43
CA ALA A 153 17.59 -4.87 11.01
C ALA A 153 16.19 -4.67 10.42
N ALA A 154 16.10 -4.23 9.18
CA ALA A 154 14.83 -4.02 8.51
C ALA A 154 14.87 -4.54 7.07
N ILE A 155 13.68 -4.81 6.52
CA ILE A 155 13.47 -5.17 5.13
C ILE A 155 12.30 -4.40 4.57
N ALA A 156 12.49 -3.82 3.38
CA ALA A 156 11.43 -3.30 2.54
C ALA A 156 11.30 -4.21 1.31
N ILE A 157 10.10 -4.66 1.02
CA ILE A 157 9.79 -5.50 -0.14
C ILE A 157 8.76 -4.74 -0.95
N SER A 158 9.05 -4.46 -2.22
CA SER A 158 8.17 -3.69 -3.07
C SER A 158 8.05 -4.27 -4.48
N ARG A 159 6.93 -3.95 -5.13
CA ARG A 159 6.77 -4.18 -6.58
C ARG A 159 6.89 -2.84 -7.27
N GLY A 160 7.81 -2.72 -8.22
CA GLY A 160 7.98 -1.52 -9.04
C GLY A 160 6.72 -1.16 -9.83
N THR A 161 6.57 0.10 -10.20
CA THR A 161 5.44 0.61 -11.00
C THR A 161 5.50 0.17 -12.47
N ASP A 162 6.67 -0.23 -12.96
CA ASP A 162 6.95 -0.55 -14.36
C ASP A 162 6.87 -2.06 -14.67
N GLN A 163 6.06 -2.81 -13.91
CA GLN A 163 5.93 -4.27 -14.07
C GLN A 163 4.49 -4.72 -14.25
#